data_e2dff1f32c203288e02575f346f24fff
#
_entry.id   e2dff1f32c203288e02575f346f24fff
#
_cell.length_a   1.000
_cell.length_b   1.000
_cell.length_c   1.000
_cell.angle_alpha   90.00
_cell.angle_beta   90.00
_cell.angle_gamma   90.00
#
_symmetry.space_group_name_H-M   'P 1'
#
loop_
_entity.id
_entity.type
_entity.pdbx_description
1 polymer ?
#
loop_
_entity_poly.entity_id
_entity_poly.type
_entity_poly.pdbx_seq_one_letter_code
_entity_poly.pdbx_strand_id
1 'polypeptide(L)'
;MIKFIQCVRRKSGLSVAEFRQHWDAYREKVQILAEVSQAVRFAMSTTLRVEENIRIMMSRGTDEPYDGLVEIWWKKGPDALEILSRPEARAQLEAIRHLQEEFMDLGKSSFFFGAEEVVLDRT
;
A
#
# COMPACT_ATOMS: atom_id res chain seq x y z
N MET A 1 -1.60 -10.80 -13.99
CA MET A 1 -1.67 -10.82 -12.51
C MET A 1 -2.62 -9.76 -12.01
N ILE A 2 -3.25 -10.01 -10.90
CA ILE A 2 -4.05 -9.01 -10.21
C ILE A 2 -3.25 -8.48 -9.03
N LYS A 3 -3.37 -7.20 -8.72
CA LYS A 3 -2.71 -6.62 -7.56
C LYS A 3 -3.63 -5.71 -6.76
N PHE A 4 -3.38 -5.65 -5.46
CA PHE A 4 -3.98 -4.68 -4.57
C PHE A 4 -3.00 -3.54 -4.34
N ILE A 5 -3.49 -2.31 -4.49
CA ILE A 5 -2.69 -1.10 -4.41
C ILE A 5 -3.21 -0.25 -3.25
N GLN A 6 -2.30 0.22 -2.42
CA GLN A 6 -2.61 1.21 -1.39
C GLN A 6 -1.76 2.44 -1.66
N CYS A 7 -2.42 3.57 -1.91
CA CYS A 7 -1.77 4.87 -2.02
C CYS A 7 -2.01 5.59 -0.70
N VAL A 8 -0.97 5.71 0.11
CA VAL A 8 -1.10 6.07 1.52
C VAL A 8 -0.66 7.49 1.78
N ARG A 9 -1.55 8.26 2.38
CA ARG A 9 -1.26 9.60 2.88
C ARG A 9 -1.18 9.55 4.40
N ARG A 10 -0.12 10.15 4.97
CA ARG A 10 0.06 10.19 6.41
C ARG A 10 -1.02 11.04 7.08
N LYS A 11 -1.31 10.71 8.32
CA LYS A 11 -2.25 11.44 9.14
C LYS A 11 -1.74 12.86 9.40
N SER A 12 -2.65 13.83 9.42
CA SER A 12 -2.32 15.21 9.76
C SER A 12 -1.66 15.28 11.14
N GLY A 13 -0.59 16.03 11.24
CA GLY A 13 0.15 16.18 12.50
C GLY A 13 1.31 15.20 12.66
N LEU A 14 1.40 14.15 11.86
CA LEU A 14 2.57 13.28 11.87
C LEU A 14 3.68 13.84 10.97
N SER A 15 4.91 13.81 11.47
CA SER A 15 6.08 14.09 10.67
C SER A 15 6.36 12.92 9.72
N VAL A 16 7.19 13.16 8.70
CA VAL A 16 7.64 12.08 7.80
C VAL A 16 8.39 11.01 8.58
N ALA A 17 9.20 11.39 9.57
CA ALA A 17 9.94 10.43 10.38
C ALA A 17 8.99 9.57 11.24
N GLU A 18 7.98 10.17 11.84
CA GLU A 18 6.96 9.43 12.60
C GLU A 18 6.16 8.51 11.69
N PHE A 19 5.77 8.97 10.50
CA PHE A 19 5.11 8.14 9.51
C PHE A 19 5.95 6.90 9.17
N ARG A 20 7.26 7.07 8.97
CA ARG A 20 8.15 5.96 8.61
C ARG A 20 8.32 4.94 9.72
N GLN A 21 8.24 5.35 10.98
CA GLN A 21 8.25 4.41 12.10
C GLN A 21 6.99 3.54 12.08
N HIS A 22 5.83 4.14 11.88
CA HIS A 22 4.57 3.40 11.72
C HIS A 22 4.60 2.49 10.46
N TRP A 23 5.22 2.99 9.40
CA TRP A 23 5.35 2.27 8.13
C TRP A 23 6.12 0.96 8.30
N ASP A 24 7.18 0.98 9.09
CA ASP A 24 7.98 -0.22 9.36
C ASP A 24 7.19 -1.27 10.14
N ALA A 25 6.43 -0.86 11.14
CA ALA A 25 5.54 -1.75 11.89
C ALA A 25 4.41 -2.29 11.00
N TYR A 26 3.87 -1.46 10.15
CA TYR A 26 2.83 -1.82 9.18
C TYR A 26 3.32 -2.88 8.20
N ARG A 27 4.57 -2.76 7.73
CA ARG A 27 5.20 -3.74 6.84
C ARG A 27 5.13 -5.15 7.41
N GLU A 28 5.45 -5.32 8.68
CA GLU A 28 5.44 -6.65 9.31
C GLU A 28 4.05 -7.28 9.27
N LYS A 29 3.01 -6.50 9.53
CA LYS A 29 1.64 -6.99 9.53
C LYS A 29 1.13 -7.30 8.12
N VAL A 30 1.43 -6.46 7.15
CA VAL A 30 1.02 -6.68 5.77
C VAL A 30 1.77 -7.87 5.17
N GLN A 31 3.02 -8.09 5.56
CA GLN A 31 3.79 -9.27 5.13
C GLN A 31 3.10 -10.56 5.58
N ILE A 32 2.59 -10.62 6.80
CA ILE A 32 1.85 -11.79 7.29
C ILE A 32 0.61 -12.02 6.42
N LEU A 33 -0.13 -10.97 6.09
CA LEU A 33 -1.28 -11.08 5.20
C LEU A 33 -0.89 -11.57 3.82
N ALA A 34 0.19 -11.05 3.26
CA ALA A 34 0.69 -11.48 1.95
C ALA A 34 1.03 -12.97 1.95
N GLU A 35 1.68 -13.46 3.00
CA GLU A 35 2.03 -14.88 3.13
C GLU A 35 0.78 -15.76 3.31
N VAL A 36 -0.13 -15.37 4.19
CA VAL A 36 -1.37 -16.12 4.45
C VAL A 36 -2.26 -16.17 3.20
N SER A 37 -2.30 -15.10 2.42
CA SER A 37 -3.09 -15.02 1.20
C SER A 37 -2.41 -15.63 -0.02
N GLN A 38 -1.21 -16.20 0.14
CA GLN A 38 -0.43 -16.81 -0.94
C GLN A 38 -0.08 -15.82 -2.06
N ALA A 39 0.20 -14.58 -1.68
CA ALA A 39 0.67 -13.58 -2.62
C ALA A 39 2.00 -14.02 -3.25
N VAL A 40 2.18 -13.71 -4.53
CA VAL A 40 3.41 -14.05 -5.25
C VAL A 40 4.45 -12.94 -5.17
N ARG A 41 4.02 -11.73 -4.81
CA ARG A 41 4.91 -10.58 -4.64
C ARG A 41 4.27 -9.58 -3.69
N PHE A 42 5.12 -8.91 -2.91
CA PHE A 42 4.73 -7.82 -2.03
C PHE A 42 5.84 -6.77 -2.07
N ALA A 43 5.48 -5.53 -2.31
CA ALA A 43 6.42 -4.42 -2.36
C ALA A 43 5.83 -3.20 -1.66
N MET A 44 6.70 -2.46 -0.99
CA MET A 44 6.36 -1.17 -0.40
C MET A 44 7.34 -0.13 -0.89
N SER A 45 6.81 1.06 -1.16
CA SER A 45 7.61 2.20 -1.61
C SER A 45 7.34 3.39 -0.70
N THR A 46 8.39 4.12 -0.35
CA THR A 46 8.27 5.43 0.28
C THR A 46 8.57 6.50 -0.74
N THR A 47 7.82 7.59 -0.68
CA THR A 47 7.98 8.70 -1.62
C THR A 47 9.33 9.36 -1.43
N LEU A 48 10.07 9.53 -2.52
CA LEU A 48 11.33 10.26 -2.50
C LEU A 48 11.06 11.74 -2.24
N ARG A 49 11.85 12.33 -1.35
CA ARG A 49 11.74 13.74 -1.03
C ARG A 49 12.71 14.53 -1.92
N VAL A 50 12.36 14.58 -3.20
CA VAL A 50 13.17 15.21 -4.25
C VAL A 50 12.40 16.38 -4.89
N GLU A 51 13.13 17.36 -5.38
CA GLU A 51 12.56 18.55 -6.00
C GLU A 51 11.73 18.23 -7.24
N GLU A 52 12.09 17.19 -7.98
CA GLU A 52 11.36 16.73 -9.15
C GLU A 52 9.90 16.40 -8.85
N ASN A 53 9.61 15.86 -7.67
CA ASN A 53 8.23 15.59 -7.26
C ASN A 53 7.43 16.87 -7.07
N ILE A 54 8.06 17.91 -6.55
CA ILE A 54 7.43 19.22 -6.39
C ILE A 54 7.13 19.83 -7.76
N ARG A 55 8.07 19.74 -8.70
CA ARG A 55 7.89 20.25 -10.06
C ARG A 55 6.75 19.54 -10.78
N ILE A 56 6.66 18.22 -10.63
CA ILE A 56 5.56 17.43 -11.22
C ILE A 56 4.22 17.90 -10.65
N MET A 57 4.14 18.03 -9.34
CA MET A 57 2.94 18.50 -8.65
C MET A 57 2.51 19.87 -9.18
N MET A 58 3.43 20.82 -9.24
CA MET A 58 3.14 22.18 -9.70
C MET A 58 2.72 22.22 -11.15
N SER A 59 3.39 21.48 -12.03
CA SER A 59 3.10 21.47 -13.46
C SER A 59 1.74 20.89 -13.81
N ARG A 60 1.22 20.01 -12.97
CA ARG A 60 -0.06 19.33 -13.19
C ARG A 60 -1.18 19.82 -12.27
N GLY A 61 -0.87 20.66 -11.30
CA GLY A 61 -1.85 21.16 -10.35
C GLY A 61 -2.41 20.08 -9.43
N THR A 62 -1.60 19.08 -9.10
CA THR A 62 -2.00 17.99 -8.21
C THR A 62 -1.71 18.34 -6.75
N ASP A 63 -2.32 17.59 -5.83
CA ASP A 63 -1.95 17.62 -4.42
C ASP A 63 -0.54 17.06 -4.22
N GLU A 64 -0.02 17.20 -2.99
CA GLU A 64 1.25 16.59 -2.64
C GLU A 64 1.27 15.09 -2.94
N PRO A 65 2.44 14.52 -3.30
CA PRO A 65 2.56 13.08 -3.49
C PRO A 65 2.09 12.31 -2.25
N TYR A 66 1.58 11.10 -2.46
CA TYR A 66 1.33 10.20 -1.35
C TYR A 66 2.64 9.92 -0.58
N ASP A 67 2.53 9.55 0.67
CA ASP A 67 3.70 9.28 1.51
C ASP A 67 4.26 7.87 1.29
N GLY A 68 3.43 6.95 0.86
CA GLY A 68 3.84 5.58 0.59
C GLY A 68 2.91 4.83 -0.33
N LEU A 69 3.40 3.73 -0.87
CA LEU A 69 2.66 2.85 -1.76
C LEU A 69 2.84 1.41 -1.29
N VAL A 70 1.76 0.65 -1.23
CA VAL A 70 1.79 -0.78 -0.96
C VAL A 70 1.25 -1.49 -2.18
N GLU A 71 1.91 -2.56 -2.61
CA GLU A 71 1.47 -3.37 -3.73
C GLU A 71 1.60 -4.85 -3.37
N ILE A 72 0.52 -5.62 -3.57
CA ILE A 72 0.49 -7.05 -3.32
C ILE A 72 -0.06 -7.73 -4.58
N TRP A 73 0.65 -8.74 -5.09
CA TRP A 73 0.27 -9.44 -6.31
C TRP A 73 -0.15 -10.87 -6.05
N TRP A 74 -1.19 -11.29 -6.77
CA TRP A 74 -1.62 -12.68 -6.85
C TRP A 74 -1.71 -13.11 -8.30
N LYS A 75 -1.55 -14.41 -8.54
CA LYS A 75 -1.64 -14.96 -9.90
C LYS A 75 -3.05 -14.82 -10.46
N LYS A 76 -4.07 -15.10 -9.64
CA LYS A 76 -5.49 -15.07 -10.05
C LYS A 76 -6.33 -14.36 -8.99
N GLY A 77 -7.20 -13.47 -9.44
CA GLY A 77 -8.08 -12.72 -8.56
C GLY A 77 -9.07 -13.56 -7.76
N PRO A 78 -9.80 -14.51 -8.39
CA PRO A 78 -10.74 -15.36 -7.65
C PRO A 78 -10.09 -16.14 -6.51
N ASP A 79 -8.88 -16.67 -6.73
CA ASP A 79 -8.14 -17.40 -5.70
C ASP A 79 -7.76 -16.48 -4.53
N ALA A 80 -7.31 -15.27 -4.84
CA ALA A 80 -6.96 -14.27 -3.81
C ALA A 80 -8.18 -13.90 -2.97
N LEU A 81 -9.32 -13.64 -3.60
CA LEU A 81 -10.54 -13.25 -2.89
C LEU A 81 -11.05 -14.39 -2.00
N GLU A 82 -10.97 -15.63 -2.45
CA GLU A 82 -11.35 -16.79 -1.66
C GLU A 82 -10.47 -16.93 -0.41
N ILE A 83 -9.15 -16.82 -0.57
CA ILE A 83 -8.21 -16.93 0.53
C ILE A 83 -8.40 -15.76 1.51
N LEU A 84 -8.59 -14.55 1.03
CA LEU A 84 -8.80 -13.38 1.87
C LEU A 84 -10.13 -13.43 2.65
N SER A 85 -11.07 -14.27 2.25
CA SER A 85 -12.32 -14.49 2.98
C SER A 85 -12.18 -15.46 4.13
N ARG A 86 -11.08 -16.19 4.24
CA ARG A 86 -10.85 -17.17 5.29
C ARG A 86 -10.65 -16.50 6.66
N PRO A 87 -10.98 -17.16 7.77
CA PRO A 87 -10.87 -16.55 9.10
C PRO A 87 -9.46 -16.03 9.44
N GLU A 88 -8.41 -16.74 9.05
CA GLU A 88 -7.02 -16.33 9.31
C GLU A 88 -6.69 -15.02 8.63
N ALA A 89 -7.07 -14.89 7.35
CA ALA A 89 -6.86 -13.67 6.59
C ALA A 89 -7.70 -12.52 7.13
N ARG A 90 -8.94 -12.78 7.49
CA ARG A 90 -9.84 -11.76 8.05
C ARG A 90 -9.32 -11.20 9.36
N ALA A 91 -8.76 -12.03 10.22
CA ALA A 91 -8.14 -11.59 11.47
C ALA A 91 -6.95 -10.65 11.19
N GLN A 92 -6.13 -10.97 10.19
CA GLN A 92 -5.02 -10.11 9.79
C GLN A 92 -5.51 -8.80 9.19
N LEU A 93 -6.55 -8.84 8.36
CA LEU A 93 -7.14 -7.64 7.77
C LEU A 93 -7.66 -6.69 8.85
N GLU A 94 -8.28 -7.21 9.89
CA GLU A 94 -8.79 -6.41 10.99
C GLU A 94 -7.65 -5.76 11.79
N ALA A 95 -6.60 -6.52 12.09
CA ALA A 95 -5.40 -6.00 12.76
C ALA A 95 -4.73 -4.90 11.92
N ILE A 96 -4.64 -5.11 10.63
CA ILE A 96 -4.09 -4.13 9.68
C ILE A 96 -4.95 -2.86 9.69
N ARG A 97 -6.27 -2.99 9.69
CA ARG A 97 -7.19 -1.86 9.73
C ARG A 97 -6.98 -0.98 10.97
N HIS A 98 -6.76 -1.58 12.12
CA HIS A 98 -6.46 -0.84 13.36
C HIS A 98 -5.15 -0.05 13.24
N LEU A 99 -4.11 -0.66 12.67
CA LEU A 99 -2.85 0.03 12.43
C LEU A 99 -3.02 1.21 11.47
N GLN A 100 -3.80 1.02 10.40
CA GLN A 100 -4.06 2.09 9.44
C GLN A 100 -4.65 3.32 10.11
N GLU A 101 -5.58 3.13 11.02
CA GLU A 101 -6.23 4.24 11.75
C GLU A 101 -5.25 5.04 12.60
N GLU A 102 -4.15 4.44 13.02
CA GLU A 102 -3.15 5.10 13.84
C GLU A 102 -2.31 6.13 13.09
N PHE A 103 -2.02 5.91 11.81
CA PHE A 103 -1.04 6.75 11.11
C PHE A 103 -1.45 7.19 9.69
N MET A 104 -2.53 6.68 9.14
CA MET A 104 -3.01 7.04 7.81
C MET A 104 -4.18 8.00 7.87
N ASP A 105 -4.20 8.95 6.96
CA ASP A 105 -5.42 9.69 6.63
C ASP A 105 -6.20 8.82 5.63
N LEU A 106 -7.12 8.02 6.14
CA LEU A 106 -7.85 7.05 5.34
C LEU A 106 -8.72 7.73 4.27
N GLY A 107 -9.33 8.86 4.60
CA GLY A 107 -10.19 9.60 3.67
C GLY A 107 -9.42 10.21 2.51
N LYS A 108 -8.11 10.40 2.64
CA LYS A 108 -7.23 10.96 1.61
C LYS A 108 -6.26 9.94 1.03
N SER A 109 -6.41 8.69 1.41
CA SER A 109 -5.67 7.55 0.85
C SER A 109 -6.55 6.80 -0.14
N SER A 110 -5.95 5.89 -0.92
CA SER A 110 -6.71 5.11 -1.91
C SER A 110 -6.34 3.64 -1.77
N PHE A 111 -7.35 2.78 -1.87
CA PHE A 111 -7.20 1.32 -1.74
C PHE A 111 -8.02 0.67 -2.85
N PHE A 112 -7.37 -0.05 -3.76
CA PHE A 112 -8.09 -0.63 -4.90
C PHE A 112 -7.32 -1.80 -5.51
N PHE A 113 -8.06 -2.68 -6.18
CA PHE A 113 -7.46 -3.74 -7.00
C PHE A 113 -7.23 -3.23 -8.41
N GLY A 114 -6.15 -3.70 -9.03
CA GLY A 114 -5.81 -3.43 -10.42
C GLY A 114 -5.35 -4.68 -11.12
N ALA A 115 -5.53 -4.71 -12.44
CA ALA A 115 -4.93 -5.73 -13.30
C ALA A 115 -3.62 -5.19 -13.85
N GLU A 116 -2.54 -5.93 -13.68
CA GLU A 116 -1.23 -5.52 -14.15
C GLU A 116 -0.97 -6.00 -15.57
N GLU A 117 -0.51 -5.09 -16.41
CA GLU A 117 0.01 -5.39 -17.74
C GLU A 117 1.48 -4.96 -17.75
N VAL A 118 2.39 -5.93 -17.92
CA VAL A 118 3.81 -5.63 -18.03
C VAL A 118 4.11 -5.25 -19.47
N VAL A 119 4.39 -3.96 -19.69
CA VAL A 119 4.66 -3.44 -21.05
C VAL A 119 6.15 -3.51 -21.37
N LEU A 120 7.01 -3.34 -20.37
CA LEU A 120 8.45 -3.44 -20.51
C LEU A 120 9.03 -3.92 -19.19
N ASP A 121 9.90 -4.90 -19.23
CA ASP A 121 10.62 -5.40 -18.07
C ASP A 121 12.06 -5.72 -18.49
N ARG A 122 13.02 -5.03 -17.85
CA ARG A 122 14.45 -5.21 -18.09
C ARG A 122 15.23 -5.54 -16.81
N THR A 123 14.50 -5.89 -15.76
CA THR A 123 15.10 -6.24 -14.45
C THR A 123 15.71 -7.62 -14.44
#